data_16e9195e434eab8e2bff9c4bf3e3f210
#
_entry.id   16e9195e434eab8e2bff9c4bf3e3f210
#
_cell.length_a   1.000
_cell.length_b   1.000
_cell.length_c   1.000
_cell.angle_alpha   90.00
_cell.angle_beta   90.00
_cell.angle_gamma   90.00
#
_symmetry.space_group_name_H-M   'P 1'
#
loop_
_entity.id
_entity.type
_entity.pdbx_description
1 polymer ?
#
loop_
_entity_poly.entity_id
_entity_poly.type
_entity_poly.pdbx_seq_one_letter_code
_entity_poly.pdbx_strand_id
1 'polypeptide(L)'
;VRQDGKFTELEAKVLDIALVIHAEHGGGNNSTFTNHVVTSSGTDTYSAISASIASLKGPRHGGANLKVLQMFDDIKEHCKDWNNEEQIKEYLNKILNREAFDESGLIYGMGHAVYTLSDPRAVILKRYAKKLAEAKGKMDEFHLYETVEEVSKDLIMKAHLRYKPVCANVDFYSGFVYTMLGIPRELFTPIFAIARISGWLSLIHISEPT
;
A
#
# COMPACT_ATOMS: atom_id res chain seq x y z
N VAL A 1 5.17 -16.84 -9.71
CA VAL A 1 5.86 -15.93 -8.79
C VAL A 1 6.76 -16.71 -7.83
N ARG A 2 6.37 -17.89 -7.39
CA ARG A 2 7.17 -18.79 -6.53
C ARG A 2 7.92 -19.80 -7.38
N GLN A 3 9.21 -20.00 -7.08
CA GLN A 3 10.07 -20.92 -7.86
C GLN A 3 9.61 -22.39 -7.78
N ASP A 4 9.00 -22.79 -6.64
CA ASP A 4 8.50 -24.15 -6.43
C ASP A 4 7.13 -24.42 -7.07
N GLY A 5 6.46 -23.40 -7.60
CA GLY A 5 5.12 -23.48 -8.19
C GLY A 5 4.02 -23.90 -7.22
N LYS A 6 4.31 -24.03 -5.92
CA LYS A 6 3.34 -24.50 -4.93
C LYS A 6 2.58 -23.32 -4.32
N PHE A 7 1.27 -23.46 -4.18
CA PHE A 7 0.39 -22.48 -3.55
C PHE A 7 -0.85 -23.16 -3.00
N THR A 8 -1.47 -22.54 -2.03
CA THR A 8 -2.78 -22.93 -1.51
C THR A 8 -3.90 -22.19 -2.25
N GLU A 9 -5.12 -22.70 -2.20
CA GLU A 9 -6.29 -22.02 -2.75
C GLU A 9 -6.49 -20.62 -2.14
N LEU A 10 -6.23 -20.48 -0.83
CA LEU A 10 -6.27 -19.17 -0.16
C LEU A 10 -5.23 -18.20 -0.74
N GLU A 11 -3.99 -18.64 -0.94
CA GLU A 11 -2.93 -17.80 -1.51
C GLU A 11 -3.26 -17.34 -2.93
N ALA A 12 -3.78 -18.25 -3.77
CA ALA A 12 -4.20 -17.90 -5.12
C ALA A 12 -5.34 -16.86 -5.11
N LYS A 13 -6.36 -17.08 -4.28
CA LYS A 13 -7.48 -16.15 -4.12
C LYS A 13 -7.05 -14.78 -3.61
N VAL A 14 -6.12 -14.74 -2.66
CA VAL A 14 -5.64 -13.47 -2.11
C VAL A 14 -4.83 -12.68 -3.14
N LEU A 15 -3.99 -13.36 -3.92
CA LEU A 15 -3.26 -12.70 -5.01
C LEU A 15 -4.22 -12.16 -6.08
N ASP A 16 -5.22 -12.94 -6.49
CA ASP A 16 -6.24 -12.51 -7.45
C ASP A 16 -6.97 -11.24 -6.97
N ILE A 17 -7.44 -11.24 -5.71
CA ILE A 17 -8.08 -10.07 -5.11
C ILE A 17 -7.13 -8.87 -5.05
N ALA A 18 -5.86 -9.08 -4.68
CA ALA A 18 -4.88 -8.00 -4.66
C ALA A 18 -4.70 -7.38 -6.05
N LEU A 19 -4.64 -8.19 -7.11
CA LEU A 19 -4.56 -7.70 -8.49
C LEU A 19 -5.82 -6.91 -8.87
N VAL A 20 -7.01 -7.40 -8.53
CA VAL A 20 -8.29 -6.72 -8.83
C VAL A 20 -8.36 -5.34 -8.16
N ILE A 21 -8.02 -5.24 -6.87
CA ILE A 21 -8.12 -3.96 -6.14
C ILE A 21 -7.02 -2.95 -6.52
N HIS A 22 -5.95 -3.42 -7.16
CA HIS A 22 -4.88 -2.55 -7.66
C HIS A 22 -5.10 -2.13 -9.13
N ALA A 23 -6.05 -2.75 -9.84
CA ALA A 23 -6.27 -2.53 -11.26
C ALA A 23 -6.63 -1.07 -11.59
N GLU A 24 -7.37 -0.39 -10.71
CA GLU A 24 -7.83 0.98 -10.93
C GLU A 24 -7.69 1.82 -9.64
N HIS A 25 -7.45 3.12 -9.79
CA HIS A 25 -7.37 4.08 -8.67
C HIS A 25 -7.98 5.45 -9.00
N GLY A 26 -8.60 5.59 -10.15
CA GLY A 26 -9.06 6.90 -10.65
C GLY A 26 -7.93 7.79 -11.18
N GLY A 27 -8.32 8.87 -11.85
CA GLY A 27 -7.41 9.74 -12.60
C GLY A 27 -6.42 10.56 -11.78
N GLY A 28 -6.59 10.62 -10.46
CA GLY A 28 -5.83 11.52 -9.59
C GLY A 28 -4.43 11.03 -9.16
N ASN A 29 -4.06 9.79 -9.46
CA ASN A 29 -2.71 9.32 -9.17
C ASN A 29 -1.71 9.66 -10.28
N ASN A 30 -0.43 9.80 -9.91
CA ASN A 30 0.58 10.34 -10.80
C ASN A 30 0.80 9.50 -12.08
N SER A 31 0.79 8.18 -11.99
CA SER A 31 1.00 7.31 -13.17
C SER A 31 -0.21 7.32 -14.11
N THR A 32 -1.43 7.37 -13.57
CA THR A 32 -2.65 7.51 -14.38
C THR A 32 -2.72 8.89 -15.03
N PHE A 33 -2.36 9.96 -14.31
CA PHE A 33 -2.25 11.30 -14.87
C PHE A 33 -1.20 11.35 -15.99
N THR A 34 -0.04 10.73 -15.80
CA THR A 34 0.99 10.60 -16.83
C THR A 34 0.46 9.87 -18.07
N ASN A 35 -0.31 8.80 -17.88
CA ASN A 35 -0.95 8.08 -18.97
C ASN A 35 -1.85 9.00 -19.79
N HIS A 36 -2.74 9.74 -19.15
CA HIS A 36 -3.63 10.69 -19.81
C HIS A 36 -2.84 11.74 -20.61
N VAL A 37 -1.84 12.36 -19.99
CA VAL A 37 -1.03 13.40 -20.64
C VAL A 37 -0.34 12.86 -21.87
N VAL A 38 0.30 11.69 -21.77
CA VAL A 38 1.05 11.09 -22.88
C VAL A 38 0.10 10.62 -23.99
N THR A 39 -1.02 10.00 -23.64
CA THR A 39 -2.02 9.54 -24.60
C THR A 39 -2.67 10.70 -25.36
N SER A 40 -2.90 11.85 -24.71
CA SER A 40 -3.48 13.03 -25.35
C SER A 40 -2.67 13.60 -26.52
N SER A 41 -1.38 13.23 -26.60
CA SER A 41 -0.52 13.60 -27.73
C SER A 41 -0.71 12.73 -28.98
N GLY A 42 -1.57 11.70 -28.92
CA GLY A 42 -1.77 10.74 -30.00
C GLY A 42 -0.65 9.70 -30.14
N THR A 43 0.14 9.46 -29.09
CA THR A 43 1.21 8.45 -29.13
C THR A 43 0.64 7.02 -29.06
N ASP A 44 1.50 6.04 -29.36
CA ASP A 44 1.12 4.63 -29.29
C ASP A 44 0.96 4.11 -27.85
N THR A 45 0.21 3.02 -27.72
CA THR A 45 -0.10 2.38 -26.44
C THR A 45 1.16 1.99 -25.64
N TYR A 46 2.21 1.49 -26.32
CA TYR A 46 3.42 1.05 -25.60
C TYR A 46 4.17 2.23 -24.99
N SER A 47 4.23 3.35 -25.69
CA SER A 47 4.82 4.60 -25.19
C SER A 47 4.04 5.13 -24.00
N ALA A 48 2.70 5.14 -24.04
CA ALA A 48 1.84 5.58 -22.93
C ALA A 48 2.01 4.70 -21.69
N ILE A 49 2.00 3.38 -21.84
CA ILE A 49 2.23 2.43 -20.74
C ILE A 49 3.65 2.54 -20.18
N SER A 50 4.67 2.69 -21.05
CA SER A 50 6.06 2.86 -20.60
C SER A 50 6.24 4.12 -19.76
N ALA A 51 5.62 5.22 -20.15
CA ALA A 51 5.63 6.47 -19.37
C ALA A 51 4.92 6.30 -18.01
N SER A 52 3.79 5.58 -17.99
CA SER A 52 3.05 5.28 -16.77
C SER A 52 3.85 4.41 -15.79
N ILE A 53 4.57 3.40 -16.30
CA ILE A 53 5.48 2.56 -15.51
C ILE A 53 6.66 3.40 -14.99
N ALA A 54 7.24 4.27 -15.81
CA ALA A 54 8.31 5.16 -15.37
C ALA A 54 7.86 6.09 -14.23
N SER A 55 6.66 6.63 -14.31
CA SER A 55 6.04 7.41 -13.23
C SER A 55 5.83 6.56 -11.97
N LEU A 56 5.27 5.35 -12.10
CA LEU A 56 5.02 4.44 -10.98
C LEU A 56 6.32 3.99 -10.30
N LYS A 57 7.40 3.81 -11.05
CA LYS A 57 8.72 3.41 -10.52
C LYS A 57 9.29 4.43 -9.53
N GLY A 58 8.86 5.69 -9.59
CA GLY A 58 9.36 6.75 -8.71
C GLY A 58 9.12 6.46 -7.22
N PRO A 59 10.11 6.70 -6.33
CA PRO A 59 10.01 6.34 -4.91
C PRO A 59 8.90 7.09 -4.17
N ARG A 60 8.45 8.23 -4.70
CA ARG A 60 7.34 9.00 -4.11
C ARG A 60 5.96 8.54 -4.59
N HIS A 61 5.90 7.53 -5.47
CA HIS A 61 4.64 7.02 -6.00
C HIS A 61 4.51 5.51 -5.75
N GLY A 62 5.25 4.65 -6.45
CA GLY A 62 5.11 3.19 -6.33
C GLY A 62 5.86 2.55 -5.16
N GLY A 63 6.57 3.33 -4.34
CA GLY A 63 7.34 2.82 -3.22
C GLY A 63 6.61 2.78 -1.86
N ALA A 64 5.34 3.19 -1.81
CA ALA A 64 4.63 3.38 -0.55
C ALA A 64 4.50 2.10 0.28
N ASN A 65 4.15 0.97 -0.33
CA ASN A 65 4.04 -0.31 0.37
C ASN A 65 5.37 -0.83 0.92
N LEU A 66 6.48 -0.57 0.22
CA LEU A 66 7.83 -0.90 0.72
C LEU A 66 8.20 -0.03 1.92
N LYS A 67 7.83 1.24 1.90
CA LYS A 67 8.03 2.15 3.04
C LYS A 67 7.21 1.72 4.26
N VAL A 68 5.98 1.23 4.06
CA VAL A 68 5.19 0.63 5.15
C VAL A 68 5.94 -0.55 5.76
N LEU A 69 6.44 -1.49 4.95
CA LEU A 69 7.19 -2.63 5.47
C LEU A 69 8.46 -2.22 6.22
N GLN A 70 9.24 -1.29 5.69
CA GLN A 70 10.44 -0.76 6.34
C GLN A 70 10.10 -0.13 7.69
N MET A 71 9.01 0.63 7.78
CA MET A 71 8.53 1.19 9.04
C MET A 71 8.12 0.09 10.03
N PHE A 72 7.45 -0.97 9.58
CA PHE A 72 7.11 -2.10 10.46
C PHE A 72 8.33 -2.91 10.89
N ASP A 73 9.34 -3.09 10.02
CA ASP A 73 10.62 -3.71 10.40
C ASP A 73 11.30 -2.89 11.50
N ASP A 74 11.31 -1.57 11.37
CA ASP A 74 11.88 -0.64 12.34
C ASP A 74 11.10 -0.63 13.68
N ILE A 75 9.75 -0.64 13.62
CA ILE A 75 8.91 -0.80 14.83
C ILE A 75 9.23 -2.11 15.55
N LYS A 76 9.35 -3.22 14.82
CA LYS A 76 9.66 -4.54 15.38
C LYS A 76 11.05 -4.60 16.05
N GLU A 77 12.01 -3.86 15.54
CA GLU A 77 13.35 -3.77 16.11
C GLU A 77 13.36 -3.00 17.42
N HIS A 78 12.58 -1.92 17.51
CA HIS A 78 12.59 -1.00 18.65
C HIS A 78 11.52 -1.29 19.71
N CYS A 79 10.40 -1.92 19.34
CA CYS A 79 9.36 -2.32 20.27
C CYS A 79 9.50 -3.81 20.60
N LYS A 80 9.93 -4.12 21.83
CA LYS A 80 10.16 -5.51 22.27
C LYS A 80 8.88 -6.29 22.52
N ASP A 81 7.84 -5.62 22.98
CA ASP A 81 6.53 -6.21 23.26
C ASP A 81 5.48 -5.59 22.32
N TRP A 82 5.10 -6.37 21.30
CA TRP A 82 4.14 -5.94 20.29
C TRP A 82 2.68 -5.91 20.81
N ASN A 83 2.44 -6.47 22.00
CA ASN A 83 1.14 -6.39 22.66
C ASN A 83 1.02 -5.16 23.58
N ASN A 84 2.12 -4.44 23.79
CA ASN A 84 2.14 -3.23 24.61
C ASN A 84 1.81 -2.01 23.74
N GLU A 85 0.53 -1.64 23.70
CA GLU A 85 0.03 -0.50 22.93
C GLU A 85 0.73 0.82 23.30
N GLU A 86 1.05 1.06 24.57
CA GLU A 86 1.72 2.30 24.99
C GLU A 86 3.15 2.38 24.45
N GLN A 87 3.90 1.28 24.40
CA GLN A 87 5.23 1.23 23.79
C GLN A 87 5.16 1.54 22.28
N ILE A 88 4.18 0.97 21.59
CA ILE A 88 3.95 1.24 20.16
C ILE A 88 3.60 2.71 19.96
N LYS A 89 2.73 3.26 20.77
CA LYS A 89 2.29 4.65 20.71
C LYS A 89 3.45 5.64 20.95
N GLU A 90 4.29 5.38 21.96
CA GLU A 90 5.50 6.18 22.20
C GLU A 90 6.43 6.17 20.98
N TYR A 91 6.62 5.00 20.36
CA TYR A 91 7.48 4.88 19.19
C TYR A 91 6.90 5.60 17.97
N LEU A 92 5.60 5.46 17.71
CA LEU A 92 4.91 6.19 16.64
C LEU A 92 4.96 7.71 16.85
N ASN A 93 4.94 8.19 18.09
CA ASN A 93 5.15 9.62 18.39
C ASN A 93 6.57 10.07 18.01
N LYS A 94 7.61 9.26 18.24
CA LYS A 94 8.97 9.57 17.78
C LYS A 94 9.04 9.67 16.26
N ILE A 95 8.38 8.76 15.54
CA ILE A 95 8.28 8.83 14.08
C ILE A 95 7.62 10.15 13.64
N LEU A 96 6.49 10.52 14.23
CA LEU A 96 5.78 11.77 13.90
C LEU A 96 6.61 13.03 14.23
N ASN A 97 7.39 12.99 15.30
CA ASN A 97 8.29 14.06 15.71
C ASN A 97 9.60 14.13 14.89
N ARG A 98 9.81 13.21 13.95
CA ARG A 98 11.03 13.07 13.15
C ARG A 98 12.26 12.68 13.95
N GLU A 99 12.07 11.87 15.00
CA GLU A 99 13.10 11.40 15.92
C GLU A 99 13.44 9.91 15.71
N ALA A 100 12.71 9.23 14.80
CA ALA A 100 12.86 7.80 14.53
C ALA A 100 12.58 7.46 13.08
N PHE A 101 12.95 6.25 12.68
CA PHE A 101 12.81 5.71 11.35
C PHE A 101 13.55 6.56 10.30
N ASP A 102 12.87 7.12 9.31
CA ASP A 102 13.45 7.91 8.22
C ASP A 102 13.30 9.43 8.42
N GLU A 103 12.97 9.86 9.62
CA GLU A 103 12.83 11.27 10.03
C GLU A 103 11.87 12.09 9.15
N SER A 104 11.03 11.43 8.36
CA SER A 104 10.04 12.10 7.51
C SER A 104 8.88 12.72 8.30
N GLY A 105 8.60 12.21 9.50
CA GLY A 105 7.43 12.57 10.30
C GLY A 105 6.15 11.93 9.76
N LEU A 106 6.24 10.84 9.00
CA LEU A 106 5.11 10.18 8.37
C LEU A 106 4.92 8.74 8.91
N ILE A 107 3.71 8.41 9.28
CA ILE A 107 3.29 7.01 9.45
C ILE A 107 2.80 6.53 8.08
N TYR A 108 3.64 5.76 7.39
CA TYR A 108 3.35 5.32 6.04
C TYR A 108 2.15 4.37 5.99
N GLY A 109 1.38 4.46 4.91
CA GLY A 109 0.15 3.69 4.75
C GLY A 109 -1.07 4.30 5.44
N MET A 110 -0.90 5.39 6.22
CA MET A 110 -1.99 6.12 6.86
C MET A 110 -2.32 7.41 6.08
N GLY A 111 -3.62 7.61 5.85
CA GLY A 111 -4.14 8.76 5.09
C GLY A 111 -4.33 8.48 3.60
N HIS A 112 -5.29 9.15 3.02
CA HIS A 112 -5.62 9.07 1.60
C HIS A 112 -6.16 10.41 1.09
N ALA A 113 -5.90 10.73 -0.18
CA ALA A 113 -6.37 11.98 -0.78
C ALA A 113 -7.90 12.04 -0.93
N VAL A 114 -8.54 10.89 -1.17
CA VAL A 114 -9.98 10.75 -1.40
C VAL A 114 -10.69 10.19 -0.19
N TYR A 115 -10.19 9.07 0.36
CA TYR A 115 -10.84 8.36 1.47
C TYR A 115 -10.42 8.95 2.82
N THR A 116 -11.37 9.38 3.62
CA THR A 116 -11.11 9.92 4.96
C THR A 116 -11.59 8.99 6.07
N LEU A 117 -12.72 8.31 5.88
CA LEU A 117 -13.28 7.40 6.87
C LEU A 117 -12.76 5.97 6.71
N SER A 118 -12.71 5.49 5.47
CA SER A 118 -12.30 4.12 5.17
C SER A 118 -11.91 4.00 3.69
N ASP A 119 -10.80 3.34 3.39
CA ASP A 119 -10.45 2.88 2.04
C ASP A 119 -10.99 1.45 1.86
N PRO A 120 -11.98 1.22 0.99
CA PRO A 120 -12.58 -0.10 0.81
C PRO A 120 -11.56 -1.16 0.38
N ARG A 121 -10.49 -0.77 -0.30
CA ARG A 121 -9.40 -1.68 -0.70
C ARG A 121 -8.58 -2.14 0.50
N ALA A 122 -8.26 -1.23 1.43
CA ALA A 122 -7.58 -1.56 2.68
C ALA A 122 -8.43 -2.48 3.55
N VAL A 123 -9.74 -2.24 3.64
CA VAL A 123 -10.67 -3.11 4.38
C VAL A 123 -10.70 -4.53 3.82
N ILE A 124 -10.74 -4.66 2.48
CA ILE A 124 -10.69 -5.96 1.82
C ILE A 124 -9.37 -6.66 2.12
N LEU A 125 -8.23 -5.98 1.92
CA LEU A 125 -6.91 -6.54 2.18
C LEU A 125 -6.72 -6.92 3.65
N LYS A 126 -7.15 -6.10 4.59
CA LYS A 126 -7.11 -6.41 6.03
C LYS A 126 -7.78 -7.75 6.34
N ARG A 127 -8.97 -7.97 5.79
CA ARG A 127 -9.71 -9.22 6.00
C ARG A 127 -8.94 -10.45 5.48
N TYR A 128 -8.27 -10.34 4.33
CA TYR A 128 -7.48 -11.43 3.77
C TYR A 128 -6.10 -11.55 4.42
N ALA A 129 -5.50 -10.45 4.84
CA ALA A 129 -4.29 -10.44 5.67
C ALA A 129 -4.48 -11.25 6.95
N LYS A 130 -5.62 -11.07 7.63
CA LYS A 130 -5.98 -11.85 8.83
C LYS A 130 -6.04 -13.35 8.52
N LYS A 131 -6.76 -13.74 7.46
CA LYS A 131 -6.87 -15.16 7.07
C LYS A 131 -5.53 -15.80 6.72
N LEU A 132 -4.65 -15.05 6.03
CA LEU A 132 -3.29 -15.52 5.75
C LEU A 132 -2.46 -15.65 7.02
N ALA A 133 -2.55 -14.68 7.93
CA ALA A 133 -1.86 -14.71 9.21
C ALA A 133 -2.29 -15.90 10.07
N GLU A 134 -3.60 -16.19 10.14
CA GLU A 134 -4.15 -17.38 10.79
C GLU A 134 -3.59 -18.67 10.18
N ALA A 135 -3.64 -18.79 8.85
CA ALA A 135 -3.17 -19.98 8.12
C ALA A 135 -1.64 -20.19 8.25
N LYS A 136 -0.87 -19.14 8.51
CA LYS A 136 0.60 -19.18 8.57
C LYS A 136 1.17 -19.03 9.98
N GLY A 137 0.32 -18.96 11.03
CA GLY A 137 0.75 -18.77 12.41
C GLY A 137 1.45 -17.43 12.65
N LYS A 138 0.97 -16.35 12.00
CA LYS A 138 1.54 -14.99 12.05
C LYS A 138 0.56 -13.95 12.62
N MET A 139 -0.31 -14.42 13.53
CA MET A 139 -1.31 -13.54 14.14
C MET A 139 -0.70 -12.42 14.99
N ASP A 140 0.44 -12.67 15.66
CA ASP A 140 1.11 -11.63 16.43
C ASP A 140 1.56 -10.46 15.56
N GLU A 141 2.08 -10.76 14.35
CA GLU A 141 2.43 -9.71 13.39
C GLU A 141 1.18 -8.99 12.86
N PHE A 142 0.09 -9.72 12.61
CA PHE A 142 -1.16 -9.10 12.18
C PHE A 142 -1.74 -8.18 13.26
N HIS A 143 -1.72 -8.59 14.53
CA HIS A 143 -2.16 -7.76 15.66
C HIS A 143 -1.30 -6.49 15.80
N LEU A 144 0.01 -6.57 15.54
CA LEU A 144 0.85 -5.37 15.50
C LEU A 144 0.34 -4.38 14.43
N TYR A 145 -0.04 -4.86 13.23
CA TYR A 145 -0.63 -4.00 12.20
C TYR A 145 -1.94 -3.38 12.64
N GLU A 146 -2.82 -4.14 13.31
CA GLU A 146 -4.08 -3.61 13.85
C GLU A 146 -3.84 -2.53 14.91
N THR A 147 -2.91 -2.76 15.84
CA THR A 147 -2.55 -1.80 16.88
C THR A 147 -1.97 -0.52 16.29
N VAL A 148 -1.03 -0.64 15.35
CA VAL A 148 -0.45 0.53 14.66
C VAL A 148 -1.52 1.30 13.90
N GLU A 149 -2.43 0.63 13.18
CA GLU A 149 -3.54 1.30 12.48
C GLU A 149 -4.40 2.12 13.45
N GLU A 150 -4.81 1.51 14.57
CA GLU A 150 -5.74 2.15 15.51
C GLU A 150 -5.08 3.33 16.24
N VAL A 151 -3.91 3.12 16.79
CA VAL A 151 -3.14 4.16 17.51
C VAL A 151 -2.78 5.33 16.59
N SER A 152 -2.41 5.04 15.33
CA SER A 152 -2.02 6.08 14.37
C SER A 152 -3.14 7.06 14.03
N LYS A 153 -4.40 6.62 14.03
CA LYS A 153 -5.55 7.50 13.75
C LYS A 153 -5.57 8.70 14.69
N ASP A 154 -5.51 8.42 15.99
CA ASP A 154 -5.55 9.44 17.03
C ASP A 154 -4.29 10.31 17.04
N LEU A 155 -3.11 9.70 16.87
CA LEU A 155 -1.84 10.41 16.88
C LEU A 155 -1.73 11.39 15.73
N ILE A 156 -2.05 10.97 14.51
CA ILE A 156 -1.97 11.83 13.31
C ILE A 156 -2.97 12.99 13.42
N MET A 157 -4.17 12.73 13.91
CA MET A 157 -5.16 13.79 14.11
C MET A 157 -4.67 14.85 15.10
N LYS A 158 -4.04 14.44 16.20
CA LYS A 158 -3.49 15.34 17.22
C LYS A 158 -2.26 16.10 16.69
N ALA A 159 -1.31 15.40 16.06
CA ALA A 159 -0.05 15.99 15.59
C ALA A 159 -0.26 17.06 14.51
N HIS A 160 -1.24 16.89 13.64
CA HIS A 160 -1.48 17.79 12.52
C HIS A 160 -2.65 18.75 12.71
N LEU A 161 -3.24 18.81 13.91
CA LEU A 161 -4.46 19.59 14.21
C LEU A 161 -5.55 19.37 13.14
N ARG A 162 -5.67 18.15 12.64
CA ARG A 162 -6.62 17.81 11.58
C ARG A 162 -8.00 17.53 12.16
N TYR A 163 -8.99 18.21 11.63
CA TYR A 163 -10.40 17.94 11.95
C TYR A 163 -10.98 16.76 11.15
N LYS A 164 -10.27 16.24 10.15
CA LYS A 164 -10.74 15.13 9.32
C LYS A 164 -10.13 13.81 9.79
N PRO A 165 -10.91 12.73 9.89
CA PRO A 165 -10.42 11.42 10.22
C PRO A 165 -9.35 10.95 9.23
N VAL A 166 -8.50 10.04 9.70
CA VAL A 166 -7.46 9.41 8.88
C VAL A 166 -7.70 7.90 8.89
N CYS A 167 -7.62 7.26 7.74
CA CYS A 167 -7.74 5.81 7.61
C CYS A 167 -6.50 5.20 6.97
N ALA A 168 -6.31 3.89 7.17
CA ALA A 168 -5.33 3.13 6.43
C ALA A 168 -5.69 3.12 4.94
N ASN A 169 -4.69 3.28 4.07
CA ASN A 169 -4.83 3.13 2.64
C ASN A 169 -4.43 1.72 2.18
N VAL A 170 -4.54 1.44 0.89
CA VAL A 170 -4.27 0.10 0.33
C VAL A 170 -2.84 -0.37 0.59
N ASP A 171 -1.86 0.54 0.67
CA ASP A 171 -0.45 0.21 0.87
C ASP A 171 -0.16 -0.30 2.29
N PHE A 172 -0.99 0.07 3.28
CA PHE A 172 -0.81 -0.35 4.67
C PHE A 172 -0.79 -1.87 4.82
N TYR A 173 -1.70 -2.59 4.16
CA TYR A 173 -1.81 -4.04 4.26
C TYR A 173 -1.21 -4.80 3.07
N SER A 174 -0.99 -4.15 1.91
CA SER A 174 -0.54 -4.85 0.71
C SER A 174 0.85 -5.48 0.87
N GLY A 175 1.78 -4.77 1.50
CA GLY A 175 3.12 -5.30 1.77
C GLY A 175 3.09 -6.51 2.69
N PHE A 176 2.28 -6.49 3.75
CA PHE A 176 2.07 -7.64 4.63
C PHE A 176 1.52 -8.84 3.86
N VAL A 177 0.48 -8.65 3.06
CA VAL A 177 -0.13 -9.70 2.23
C VAL A 177 0.92 -10.31 1.29
N TYR A 178 1.67 -9.50 0.57
CA TYR A 178 2.70 -9.98 -0.34
C TYR A 178 3.82 -10.75 0.37
N THR A 179 4.21 -10.31 1.55
CA THR A 179 5.16 -11.04 2.41
C THR A 179 4.61 -12.40 2.82
N MET A 180 3.34 -12.47 3.24
CA MET A 180 2.68 -13.73 3.58
C MET A 180 2.54 -14.67 2.37
N LEU A 181 2.42 -14.14 1.17
CA LEU A 181 2.44 -14.92 -0.08
C LEU A 181 3.85 -15.36 -0.49
N GLY A 182 4.90 -14.96 0.23
CA GLY A 182 6.29 -15.28 -0.11
C GLY A 182 6.79 -14.57 -1.37
N ILE A 183 6.22 -13.41 -1.69
CA ILE A 183 6.64 -12.59 -2.83
C ILE A 183 7.87 -11.78 -2.42
N PRO A 184 8.98 -11.80 -3.18
CA PRO A 184 10.13 -10.94 -2.93
C PRO A 184 9.75 -9.45 -2.97
N ARG A 185 10.35 -8.65 -2.09
CA ARG A 185 10.04 -7.21 -1.96
C ARG A 185 10.27 -6.44 -3.27
N GLU A 186 11.23 -6.84 -4.07
CA GLU A 186 11.58 -6.24 -5.36
C GLU A 186 10.44 -6.38 -6.39
N LEU A 187 9.52 -7.34 -6.19
CA LEU A 187 8.39 -7.58 -7.06
C LEU A 187 7.11 -6.83 -6.65
N PHE A 188 7.08 -6.11 -5.53
CA PHE A 188 5.86 -5.46 -5.05
C PHE A 188 5.37 -4.37 -6.02
N THR A 189 6.25 -3.46 -6.42
CA THR A 189 5.92 -2.44 -7.42
C THR A 189 5.66 -3.04 -8.81
N PRO A 190 6.43 -4.02 -9.33
CA PRO A 190 6.11 -4.74 -10.55
C PRO A 190 4.73 -5.40 -10.55
N ILE A 191 4.34 -6.08 -9.47
CA ILE A 191 3.00 -6.70 -9.35
C ILE A 191 1.90 -5.63 -9.37
N PHE A 192 2.11 -4.52 -8.68
CA PHE A 192 1.19 -3.38 -8.74
C PHE A 192 1.07 -2.84 -10.17
N ALA A 193 2.19 -2.70 -10.90
CA ALA A 193 2.19 -2.27 -12.29
C ALA A 193 1.39 -3.23 -13.18
N ILE A 194 1.62 -4.54 -13.06
CA ILE A 194 0.90 -5.57 -13.81
C ILE A 194 -0.62 -5.42 -13.60
N ALA A 195 -1.06 -5.27 -12.37
CA ALA A 195 -2.48 -5.07 -12.07
C ALA A 195 -3.02 -3.78 -12.70
N ARG A 196 -2.26 -2.68 -12.62
CA ARG A 196 -2.67 -1.35 -13.06
C ARG A 196 -2.68 -1.18 -14.58
N ILE A 197 -2.01 -2.03 -15.36
CA ILE A 197 -2.01 -1.97 -16.83
C ILE A 197 -3.44 -1.99 -17.38
N SER A 198 -4.33 -2.79 -16.82
CA SER A 198 -5.74 -2.85 -17.25
C SER A 198 -6.45 -1.50 -17.07
N GLY A 199 -6.23 -0.82 -15.95
CA GLY A 199 -6.77 0.51 -15.69
C GLY A 199 -6.18 1.58 -16.61
N TRP A 200 -4.86 1.54 -16.85
CA TRP A 200 -4.23 2.47 -17.81
C TRP A 200 -4.72 2.26 -19.23
N LEU A 201 -4.85 1.00 -19.68
CA LEU A 201 -5.35 0.70 -21.03
C LEU A 201 -6.80 1.18 -21.22
N SER A 202 -7.64 1.08 -20.21
CA SER A 202 -9.02 1.56 -20.30
C SER A 202 -9.13 3.07 -20.52
N LEU A 203 -8.12 3.83 -20.07
CA LEU A 203 -8.09 5.29 -20.19
C LEU A 203 -7.57 5.78 -21.54
N ILE A 204 -6.78 4.96 -22.27
CA ILE A 204 -6.25 5.32 -23.59
C ILE A 204 -7.40 5.57 -24.58
N HIS A 205 -8.45 4.77 -24.54
CA HIS A 205 -9.62 4.94 -25.41
C HIS A 205 -10.56 6.09 -25.03
N ILE A 206 -10.54 6.52 -23.76
CA ILE A 206 -11.36 7.64 -23.29
C ILE A 206 -10.76 8.99 -23.70
N SER A 207 -9.45 9.02 -23.98
CA SER A 207 -8.71 10.23 -24.34
C SER A 207 -8.68 10.49 -25.86
N GLU A 208 -9.28 9.64 -26.68
CA GLU A 208 -9.38 9.91 -28.11
C GLU A 208 -10.32 11.12 -28.35
N PRO A 209 -9.84 12.16 -29.05
CA PRO A 209 -10.68 13.27 -29.43
C PRO A 209 -11.76 12.75 -30.38
N THR A 210 -13.02 12.93 -30.02
CA THR A 210 -14.17 12.74 -30.91
C THR A 210 -14.18 13.77 -32.02
#